data_d68131e5f285746b23838db8f2377ad4
#
_entry.id   d68131e5f285746b23838db8f2377ad4
#
_cell.length_a   1.000
_cell.length_b   1.000
_cell.length_c   1.000
_cell.angle_alpha   90.00
_cell.angle_beta   90.00
_cell.angle_gamma   90.00
#
_symmetry.space_group_name_H-M   'P 1'
#
loop_
_entity.id
_entity.type
_entity.pdbx_description
1 polymer ?
#
loop_
_entity_poly.entity_id
_entity_poly.type
_entity_poly.pdbx_seq_one_letter_code
_entity_poly.pdbx_strand_id
1 'polypeptide(L)'
;GKSILIHSGTGGVGLAAIRVAFAYGLDVFTTVSTDEKKNFLLQLFPQLKAENIGNSRDTTFEKMIMERTRGKGVDFVLNSLAEEKLQASIRCLGHRGKFLEIGKFDMEKDTKIGMSAFLKELSFHSVMLDKLFSAPDSMKNLLKKMIDNDIKSGIIKPLKTNVFPATQVEQAFRLLASGRHMGKV
;
A
#
# COMPACT_ATOMS: atom_id res chain seq x y z
N GLY A 1 -17.32 -9.24 2.31
CA GLY A 1 -16.72 -8.10 1.61
C GLY A 1 -15.37 -8.48 1.02
N LYS A 2 -14.81 -7.61 0.20
CA LYS A 2 -13.45 -7.78 -0.33
C LYS A 2 -12.42 -7.26 0.66
N SER A 3 -11.18 -7.75 0.53
CA SER A 3 -10.08 -7.43 1.42
C SER A 3 -8.84 -6.94 0.66
N ILE A 4 -8.02 -6.12 1.32
CA ILE A 4 -6.80 -5.57 0.74
C ILE A 4 -5.65 -5.59 1.75
N LEU A 5 -4.46 -6.00 1.30
CA LEU A 5 -3.20 -5.81 2.01
C LEU A 5 -2.49 -4.57 1.44
N ILE A 6 -2.19 -3.59 2.28
CA ILE A 6 -1.49 -2.36 1.92
C ILE A 6 -0.16 -2.32 2.66
N HIS A 7 0.96 -2.38 1.96
CA HIS A 7 2.27 -2.27 2.59
C HIS A 7 2.64 -0.82 2.92
N SER A 8 3.50 -0.66 3.93
CA SER A 8 3.97 0.66 4.38
C SER A 8 2.85 1.63 4.74
N GLY A 9 1.88 1.14 5.54
CA GLY A 9 0.61 1.82 5.84
C GLY A 9 0.72 3.25 6.39
N THR A 10 1.84 3.63 7.02
CA THR A 10 2.06 4.98 7.54
C THR A 10 2.73 5.93 6.55
N GLY A 11 3.15 5.46 5.38
CA GLY A 11 3.66 6.32 4.31
C GLY A 11 2.53 7.11 3.64
N GLY A 12 2.88 8.13 2.85
CA GLY A 12 1.88 8.97 2.18
C GLY A 12 0.92 8.18 1.30
N VAL A 13 1.42 7.25 0.49
CA VAL A 13 0.58 6.37 -0.35
C VAL A 13 -0.25 5.43 0.52
N GLY A 14 0.38 4.80 1.55
CA GLY A 14 -0.31 3.86 2.44
C GLY A 14 -1.49 4.50 3.17
N LEU A 15 -1.31 5.69 3.75
CA LEU A 15 -2.40 6.42 4.43
C LEU A 15 -3.55 6.76 3.49
N ALA A 16 -3.24 7.22 2.27
CA ALA A 16 -4.25 7.52 1.27
C ALA A 16 -5.00 6.24 0.84
N ALA A 17 -4.26 5.16 0.57
CA ALA A 17 -4.83 3.88 0.16
C ALA A 17 -5.74 3.26 1.24
N ILE A 18 -5.33 3.30 2.52
CA ILE A 18 -6.16 2.82 3.65
C ILE A 18 -7.47 3.59 3.71
N ARG A 19 -7.42 4.92 3.56
CA ARG A 19 -8.62 5.77 3.59
C ARG A 19 -9.58 5.44 2.46
N VAL A 20 -9.06 5.33 1.24
CA VAL A 20 -9.84 4.93 0.06
C VAL A 20 -10.41 3.53 0.24
N ALA A 21 -9.62 2.57 0.71
CA ALA A 21 -10.07 1.20 0.92
C ALA A 21 -11.25 1.12 1.91
N PHE A 22 -11.20 1.85 3.02
CA PHE A 22 -12.32 1.93 3.96
C PHE A 22 -13.56 2.59 3.36
N ALA A 23 -13.40 3.65 2.57
CA ALA A 23 -14.52 4.31 1.90
C ALA A 23 -15.24 3.40 0.90
N TYR A 24 -14.50 2.47 0.29
CA TYR A 24 -15.07 1.43 -0.59
C TYR A 24 -15.46 0.12 0.14
N GLY A 25 -15.47 0.13 1.47
CA GLY A 25 -15.95 -1.00 2.29
C GLY A 25 -15.04 -2.23 2.28
N LEU A 26 -13.73 -2.04 2.04
CA LEU A 26 -12.78 -3.14 2.06
C LEU A 26 -12.33 -3.46 3.50
N ASP A 27 -12.11 -4.75 3.80
CA ASP A 27 -11.40 -5.16 5.01
C ASP A 27 -9.89 -4.93 4.81
N VAL A 28 -9.31 -4.09 5.65
CA VAL A 28 -7.93 -3.61 5.46
C VAL A 28 -6.97 -4.37 6.33
N PHE A 29 -5.94 -4.90 5.69
CA PHE A 29 -4.70 -5.38 6.28
C PHE A 29 -3.56 -4.43 5.89
N THR A 30 -2.61 -4.21 6.78
CA THR A 30 -1.48 -3.34 6.46
C THR A 30 -0.20 -3.79 7.18
N THR A 31 0.94 -3.27 6.74
CA THR A 31 2.21 -3.52 7.40
C THR A 31 2.91 -2.21 7.79
N VAL A 32 3.57 -2.24 8.94
CA VAL A 32 4.38 -1.13 9.45
C VAL A 32 5.69 -1.67 10.05
N SER A 33 6.65 -0.80 10.32
CA SER A 33 7.98 -1.20 10.78
C SER A 33 8.20 -1.07 12.29
N THR A 34 7.29 -0.44 13.03
CA THR A 34 7.43 -0.18 14.47
C THR A 34 6.05 -0.11 15.15
N ASP A 35 6.03 -0.36 16.47
CA ASP A 35 4.81 -0.23 17.26
C ASP A 35 4.29 1.21 17.34
N GLU A 36 5.18 2.22 17.31
CA GLU A 36 4.79 3.62 17.20
C GLU A 36 3.94 3.88 15.96
N LYS A 37 4.36 3.34 14.82
CA LYS A 37 3.60 3.42 13.56
C LYS A 37 2.28 2.66 13.62
N LYS A 38 2.26 1.51 14.29
CA LYS A 38 1.03 0.74 14.55
C LYS A 38 0.04 1.56 15.36
N ASN A 39 0.49 2.12 16.48
CA ASN A 39 -0.35 2.95 17.35
C ASN A 39 -0.88 4.20 16.62
N PHE A 40 -0.04 4.84 15.80
CA PHE A 40 -0.46 5.96 14.96
C PHE A 40 -1.59 5.58 14.01
N LEU A 41 -1.52 4.41 13.34
CA LEU A 41 -2.59 3.96 12.45
C LEU A 41 -3.89 3.67 13.21
N LEU A 42 -3.81 3.04 14.37
CA LEU A 42 -4.99 2.73 15.21
C LEU A 42 -5.69 3.99 15.71
N GLN A 43 -4.93 5.04 16.05
CA GLN A 43 -5.49 6.35 16.41
C GLN A 43 -6.15 7.05 15.21
N LEU A 44 -5.52 6.96 14.03
CA LEU A 44 -5.99 7.64 12.82
C LEU A 44 -7.19 6.94 12.18
N PHE A 45 -7.24 5.62 12.27
CA PHE A 45 -8.26 4.76 11.69
C PHE A 45 -8.86 3.82 12.76
N PRO A 46 -9.82 4.28 13.56
CA PRO A 46 -10.41 3.46 14.64
C PRO A 46 -11.06 2.16 14.16
N GLN A 47 -11.45 2.08 12.88
CA GLN A 47 -12.00 0.87 12.27
C GLN A 47 -10.92 -0.16 11.86
N LEU A 48 -9.63 0.21 11.87
CA LEU A 48 -8.54 -0.71 11.59
C LEU A 48 -8.29 -1.61 12.79
N LYS A 49 -8.34 -2.92 12.57
CA LYS A 49 -8.11 -3.90 13.65
C LYS A 49 -6.62 -4.06 13.92
N ALA A 50 -6.23 -4.05 15.19
CA ALA A 50 -4.83 -4.17 15.61
C ALA A 50 -4.17 -5.48 15.13
N GLU A 51 -4.94 -6.55 15.05
CA GLU A 51 -4.53 -7.87 14.55
C GLU A 51 -4.39 -7.95 13.03
N ASN A 52 -4.84 -6.94 12.28
CA ASN A 52 -4.66 -6.82 10.84
C ASN A 52 -3.40 -5.99 10.47
N ILE A 53 -2.59 -5.63 11.45
CA ILE A 53 -1.37 -4.84 11.24
C ILE A 53 -0.15 -5.73 11.47
N GLY A 54 0.55 -6.08 10.39
CA GLY A 54 1.76 -6.90 10.39
C GLY A 54 3.06 -6.09 10.36
N ASN A 55 4.19 -6.81 10.45
CA ASN A 55 5.52 -6.24 10.33
C ASN A 55 5.93 -6.12 8.85
N SER A 56 6.49 -4.97 8.43
CA SER A 56 7.00 -4.74 7.07
C SER A 56 8.49 -5.09 6.91
N ARG A 57 9.19 -5.43 7.98
CA ARG A 57 10.63 -5.73 7.95
C ARG A 57 10.97 -7.17 7.61
N ASP A 58 10.01 -8.06 7.78
CA ASP A 58 10.11 -9.49 7.54
C ASP A 58 8.86 -10.02 6.81
N THR A 59 8.75 -11.33 6.64
CA THR A 59 7.64 -11.98 5.94
C THR A 59 6.55 -12.51 6.88
N THR A 60 6.60 -12.19 8.18
CA THR A 60 5.61 -12.69 9.16
C THR A 60 4.18 -12.22 8.91
N PHE A 61 4.01 -11.16 8.14
CA PHE A 61 2.70 -10.69 7.67
C PHE A 61 1.97 -11.75 6.84
N GLU A 62 2.69 -12.63 6.11
CA GLU A 62 2.08 -13.72 5.34
C GLU A 62 1.31 -14.66 6.27
N LYS A 63 1.92 -15.10 7.37
CA LYS A 63 1.28 -15.94 8.37
C LYS A 63 0.04 -15.23 8.94
N MET A 64 0.18 -13.98 9.33
CA MET A 64 -0.94 -13.16 9.83
C MET A 64 -2.11 -13.13 8.84
N ILE A 65 -1.86 -12.85 7.56
CA ILE A 65 -2.90 -12.82 6.52
C ILE A 65 -3.59 -14.16 6.40
N MET A 66 -2.83 -15.26 6.32
CA MET A 66 -3.40 -16.60 6.14
C MET A 66 -4.25 -17.02 7.35
N GLU A 67 -3.80 -16.74 8.56
CA GLU A 67 -4.58 -16.99 9.79
C GLU A 67 -5.87 -16.16 9.81
N ARG A 68 -5.78 -14.85 9.56
CA ARG A 68 -6.93 -13.95 9.63
C ARG A 68 -7.95 -14.18 8.52
N THR A 69 -7.51 -14.67 7.36
CA THR A 69 -8.38 -15.01 6.22
C THR A 69 -8.78 -16.48 6.18
N ARG A 70 -8.41 -17.28 7.20
CA ARG A 70 -8.66 -18.74 7.25
C ARG A 70 -8.12 -19.45 6.01
N GLY A 71 -6.92 -19.10 5.59
CA GLY A 71 -6.25 -19.67 4.42
C GLY A 71 -6.73 -19.16 3.06
N LYS A 72 -7.72 -18.27 3.00
CA LYS A 72 -8.26 -17.77 1.73
C LYS A 72 -7.37 -16.74 1.04
N GLY A 73 -6.59 -15.99 1.82
CA GLY A 73 -5.83 -14.84 1.33
C GLY A 73 -6.71 -13.60 1.10
N VAL A 74 -6.10 -12.53 0.56
CA VAL A 74 -6.76 -11.24 0.29
C VAL A 74 -7.10 -11.08 -1.19
N ASP A 75 -8.10 -10.23 -1.52
CA ASP A 75 -8.49 -9.96 -2.91
C ASP A 75 -7.50 -9.03 -3.61
N PHE A 76 -6.88 -8.10 -2.86
CA PHE A 76 -5.95 -7.12 -3.42
C PHE A 76 -4.69 -7.03 -2.57
N VAL A 77 -3.55 -6.78 -3.22
CA VAL A 77 -2.31 -6.36 -2.58
C VAL A 77 -1.85 -5.07 -3.24
N LEU A 78 -1.61 -4.02 -2.45
CA LEU A 78 -0.88 -2.83 -2.87
C LEU A 78 0.55 -2.96 -2.34
N ASN A 79 1.48 -3.32 -3.24
CA ASN A 79 2.86 -3.65 -2.88
C ASN A 79 3.82 -2.48 -3.10
N SER A 80 4.72 -2.31 -2.13
CA SER A 80 5.88 -1.43 -2.19
C SER A 80 7.13 -2.08 -1.56
N LEU A 81 7.04 -3.36 -1.22
CA LEU A 81 8.14 -4.15 -0.66
C LEU A 81 8.82 -4.96 -1.77
N ALA A 82 10.07 -5.32 -1.55
CA ALA A 82 10.91 -5.97 -2.55
C ALA A 82 11.40 -7.34 -2.10
N GLU A 83 11.96 -8.08 -3.05
CA GLU A 83 12.68 -9.35 -2.86
C GLU A 83 11.80 -10.44 -2.22
N GLU A 84 12.22 -11.05 -1.10
CA GLU A 84 11.45 -12.09 -0.42
C GLU A 84 10.06 -11.63 0.02
N LYS A 85 9.92 -10.33 0.35
CA LYS A 85 8.63 -9.75 0.77
C LYS A 85 7.67 -9.57 -0.40
N LEU A 86 8.17 -9.31 -1.62
CA LEU A 86 7.36 -9.37 -2.84
C LEU A 86 6.76 -10.77 -3.00
N GLN A 87 7.60 -11.81 -2.89
CA GLN A 87 7.15 -13.20 -3.05
C GLN A 87 6.12 -13.60 -1.98
N ALA A 88 6.36 -13.21 -0.72
CA ALA A 88 5.41 -13.41 0.39
C ALA A 88 4.08 -12.69 0.12
N SER A 89 4.14 -11.48 -0.41
CA SER A 89 2.95 -10.68 -0.74
C SER A 89 2.10 -11.32 -1.85
N ILE A 90 2.74 -11.90 -2.86
CA ILE A 90 2.04 -12.68 -3.92
C ILE A 90 1.34 -13.89 -3.31
N ARG A 91 1.97 -14.60 -2.36
CA ARG A 91 1.36 -15.75 -1.69
C ARG A 91 0.17 -15.38 -0.82
N CYS A 92 0.13 -14.12 -0.31
CA CYS A 92 -1.02 -13.61 0.44
C CYS A 92 -2.30 -13.45 -0.39
N LEU A 93 -2.22 -13.45 -1.72
CA LEU A 93 -3.39 -13.34 -2.58
C LEU A 93 -4.26 -14.60 -2.53
N GLY A 94 -5.56 -14.38 -2.48
CA GLY A 94 -6.57 -15.41 -2.69
C GLY A 94 -6.81 -15.69 -4.19
N HIS A 95 -7.78 -16.59 -4.47
CA HIS A 95 -8.18 -16.90 -5.86
C HIS A 95 -8.70 -15.65 -6.58
N ARG A 96 -8.24 -15.44 -7.82
CA ARG A 96 -8.53 -14.24 -8.64
C ARG A 96 -8.07 -12.92 -8.01
N GLY A 97 -7.11 -12.99 -7.08
CA GLY A 97 -6.54 -11.82 -6.44
C GLY A 97 -5.78 -10.93 -7.41
N LYS A 98 -5.71 -9.64 -7.09
CA LYS A 98 -5.02 -8.63 -7.92
C LYS A 98 -3.83 -8.06 -7.16
N PHE A 99 -2.66 -8.17 -7.76
CA PHE A 99 -1.43 -7.57 -7.26
C PHE A 99 -1.19 -6.23 -7.93
N LEU A 100 -1.08 -5.17 -7.16
CA LEU A 100 -0.82 -3.81 -7.62
C LEU A 100 0.59 -3.42 -7.16
N GLU A 101 1.56 -3.46 -8.07
CA GLU A 101 2.96 -3.13 -7.79
C GLU A 101 3.25 -1.66 -8.08
N ILE A 102 3.64 -0.92 -7.05
CA ILE A 102 4.07 0.48 -7.18
C ILE A 102 5.58 0.66 -7.00
N GLY A 103 6.29 -0.38 -6.55
CA GLY A 103 7.75 -0.41 -6.44
C GLY A 103 8.39 -0.70 -7.79
N LYS A 104 9.57 -0.14 -8.04
CA LYS A 104 10.33 -0.38 -9.30
C LYS A 104 11.47 -1.38 -9.13
N PHE A 105 11.92 -1.61 -7.90
CA PHE A 105 13.15 -2.35 -7.59
C PHE A 105 13.18 -3.74 -8.23
N ASP A 106 12.17 -4.56 -8.00
CA ASP A 106 12.13 -5.92 -8.54
C ASP A 106 11.91 -5.96 -10.05
N MET A 107 11.19 -4.96 -10.61
CA MET A 107 11.04 -4.83 -12.05
C MET A 107 12.35 -4.43 -12.75
N GLU A 108 13.13 -3.52 -12.15
CA GLU A 108 14.45 -3.13 -12.67
C GLU A 108 15.48 -4.24 -12.54
N LYS A 109 15.37 -5.09 -11.51
CA LYS A 109 16.21 -6.28 -11.32
C LYS A 109 15.78 -7.51 -12.13
N ASP A 110 14.68 -7.44 -12.88
CA ASP A 110 14.09 -8.60 -13.57
C ASP A 110 13.86 -9.80 -12.64
N THR A 111 13.34 -9.53 -11.44
CA THR A 111 13.08 -10.57 -10.42
C THR A 111 12.08 -11.59 -10.95
N LYS A 112 12.40 -12.88 -10.82
CA LYS A 112 11.57 -13.98 -11.31
C LYS A 112 10.38 -14.23 -10.38
N ILE A 113 9.20 -14.36 -10.97
CA ILE A 113 7.98 -14.81 -10.28
C ILE A 113 7.68 -16.23 -10.74
N GLY A 114 7.53 -17.15 -9.77
CA GLY A 114 7.19 -18.53 -10.07
C GLY A 114 5.80 -18.66 -10.69
N MET A 115 5.70 -19.34 -11.82
CA MET A 115 4.43 -19.53 -12.55
C MET A 115 3.35 -20.23 -11.73
N SER A 116 3.72 -21.02 -10.72
CA SER A 116 2.76 -21.69 -9.82
C SER A 116 1.84 -20.71 -9.06
N ALA A 117 2.28 -19.47 -8.83
CA ALA A 117 1.44 -18.43 -8.24
C ALA A 117 0.16 -18.20 -9.06
N PHE A 118 0.26 -18.30 -10.39
CA PHE A 118 -0.85 -18.02 -11.31
C PHE A 118 -1.88 -19.15 -11.40
N LEU A 119 -1.65 -20.29 -10.76
CA LEU A 119 -2.69 -21.34 -10.59
C LEU A 119 -3.91 -20.84 -9.81
N LYS A 120 -3.76 -19.75 -9.05
CA LYS A 120 -4.87 -19.06 -8.38
C LYS A 120 -5.60 -18.05 -9.29
N GLU A 121 -5.36 -18.03 -10.60
CA GLU A 121 -5.90 -17.04 -11.55
C GLU A 121 -5.56 -15.58 -11.16
N LEU A 122 -4.34 -15.34 -10.67
CA LEU A 122 -3.91 -14.00 -10.24
C LEU A 122 -3.73 -13.04 -11.40
N SER A 123 -3.94 -11.75 -11.14
CA SER A 123 -3.57 -10.66 -12.03
C SER A 123 -2.45 -9.82 -11.41
N PHE A 124 -1.40 -9.56 -12.16
CA PHE A 124 -0.31 -8.67 -11.77
C PHE A 124 -0.39 -7.36 -12.57
N HIS A 125 -0.44 -6.23 -11.87
CA HIS A 125 -0.52 -4.91 -12.47
C HIS A 125 0.63 -4.05 -11.96
N SER A 126 1.52 -3.61 -12.84
CA SER A 126 2.48 -2.57 -12.52
C SER A 126 1.81 -1.19 -12.61
N VAL A 127 1.97 -0.38 -11.59
CA VAL A 127 1.40 0.97 -11.51
C VAL A 127 2.54 1.99 -11.56
N MET A 128 2.85 2.46 -12.76
CA MET A 128 3.91 3.44 -13.02
C MET A 128 3.31 4.84 -13.09
N LEU A 129 3.35 5.57 -11.97
CA LEU A 129 2.75 6.91 -11.88
C LEU A 129 3.35 7.91 -12.88
N ASP A 130 4.64 7.80 -13.17
CA ASP A 130 5.32 8.62 -14.17
C ASP A 130 4.73 8.46 -15.58
N LYS A 131 4.20 7.29 -15.92
CA LYS A 131 3.52 7.05 -17.21
C LYS A 131 2.19 7.79 -17.34
N LEU A 132 1.62 8.23 -16.23
CA LEU A 132 0.39 9.02 -16.25
C LEU A 132 0.59 10.37 -16.98
N PHE A 133 1.79 10.96 -16.94
CA PHE A 133 2.08 12.22 -17.63
C PHE A 133 1.95 12.09 -19.16
N SER A 134 2.28 10.91 -19.70
CA SER A 134 2.15 10.59 -21.13
C SER A 134 0.86 9.83 -21.48
N ALA A 135 -0.03 9.62 -20.52
CA ALA A 135 -1.30 8.94 -20.76
C ALA A 135 -2.25 9.80 -21.63
N PRO A 136 -3.18 9.17 -22.37
CA PRO A 136 -4.21 9.91 -23.12
C PRO A 136 -5.02 10.84 -22.21
N ASP A 137 -5.45 11.97 -22.75
CA ASP A 137 -6.22 12.96 -21.99
C ASP A 137 -7.57 12.41 -21.48
N SER A 138 -8.18 11.48 -22.18
CA SER A 138 -9.38 10.77 -21.73
C SER A 138 -9.16 10.06 -20.39
N MET A 139 -8.01 9.39 -20.23
CA MET A 139 -7.64 8.70 -18.99
C MET A 139 -7.33 9.70 -17.87
N LYS A 140 -6.57 10.76 -18.17
CA LYS A 140 -6.27 11.84 -17.21
C LYS A 140 -7.54 12.54 -16.72
N ASN A 141 -8.48 12.82 -17.63
CA ASN A 141 -9.76 13.45 -17.29
C ASN A 141 -10.67 12.53 -16.46
N LEU A 142 -10.68 11.22 -16.75
CA LEU A 142 -11.41 10.25 -15.92
C LEU A 142 -10.86 10.22 -14.51
N LEU A 143 -9.52 10.10 -14.36
CA LEU A 143 -8.87 10.08 -13.07
C LEU A 143 -9.10 11.38 -12.29
N LYS A 144 -8.97 12.54 -12.97
CA LYS A 144 -9.28 13.85 -12.37
C LYS A 144 -10.71 13.89 -11.83
N LYS A 145 -11.70 13.46 -12.62
CA LYS A 145 -13.10 13.41 -12.19
C LYS A 145 -13.32 12.53 -10.96
N MET A 146 -12.65 11.37 -10.90
CA MET A 146 -12.71 10.49 -9.73
C MET A 146 -12.13 11.18 -8.50
N ILE A 147 -10.94 11.79 -8.62
CA ILE A 147 -10.27 12.51 -7.54
C ILE A 147 -11.12 13.69 -7.04
N ASP A 148 -11.67 14.49 -7.95
CA ASP A 148 -12.53 15.63 -7.61
C ASP A 148 -13.78 15.19 -6.82
N ASN A 149 -14.40 14.08 -7.20
CA ASN A 149 -15.52 13.49 -6.48
C ASN A 149 -15.13 13.01 -5.09
N ASP A 150 -14.00 12.33 -4.97
CA ASP A 150 -13.50 11.79 -3.69
C ASP A 150 -13.03 12.91 -2.73
N ILE A 151 -12.54 14.02 -3.26
CA ILE A 151 -12.29 15.23 -2.47
C ILE A 151 -13.60 15.82 -1.95
N LYS A 152 -14.60 15.98 -2.82
CA LYS A 152 -15.91 16.54 -2.45
C LYS A 152 -16.65 15.70 -1.42
N SER A 153 -16.54 14.38 -1.53
CA SER A 153 -17.16 13.44 -0.57
C SER A 153 -16.35 13.27 0.73
N GLY A 154 -15.17 13.90 0.83
CA GLY A 154 -14.31 13.80 2.00
C GLY A 154 -13.55 12.47 2.15
N ILE A 155 -13.54 11.63 1.12
CA ILE A 155 -12.72 10.40 1.07
C ILE A 155 -11.24 10.79 1.01
N ILE A 156 -10.87 11.69 0.10
CA ILE A 156 -9.52 12.23 0.00
C ILE A 156 -9.41 13.44 0.94
N LYS A 157 -8.47 13.38 1.87
CA LYS A 157 -8.16 14.45 2.84
C LYS A 157 -6.66 14.72 2.87
N PRO A 158 -6.22 15.92 3.27
CA PRO A 158 -4.81 16.18 3.48
C PRO A 158 -4.17 15.15 4.40
N LEU A 159 -2.94 14.77 4.07
CA LEU A 159 -2.14 13.83 4.87
C LEU A 159 -1.38 14.59 5.96
N LYS A 160 -1.02 13.88 7.04
CA LYS A 160 -0.04 14.39 8.01
C LYS A 160 1.24 14.75 7.26
N THR A 161 1.77 15.94 7.51
CA THR A 161 2.96 16.45 6.84
C THR A 161 4.00 16.90 7.87
N ASN A 162 5.26 16.52 7.67
CA ASN A 162 6.40 17.04 8.40
C ASN A 162 7.01 18.15 7.54
N VAL A 163 6.88 19.40 7.97
CA VAL A 163 7.33 20.58 7.22
C VAL A 163 8.72 20.98 7.68
N PHE A 164 9.62 21.20 6.72
CA PHE A 164 10.97 21.68 6.94
C PHE A 164 11.17 23.00 6.19
N PRO A 165 11.82 24.03 6.76
CA PRO A 165 12.25 25.20 6.01
C PRO A 165 13.29 24.80 4.96
N ALA A 166 13.41 25.56 3.87
CA ALA A 166 14.34 25.26 2.79
C ALA A 166 15.81 25.14 3.25
N THR A 167 16.17 25.84 4.31
CA THR A 167 17.50 25.74 4.95
C THR A 167 17.78 24.41 5.63
N GLN A 168 16.77 23.59 5.85
CA GLN A 168 16.87 22.26 6.49
C GLN A 168 16.57 21.10 5.52
N VAL A 169 16.76 21.31 4.22
CA VAL A 169 16.49 20.31 3.18
C VAL A 169 17.22 18.99 3.43
N GLU A 170 18.46 19.04 3.90
CA GLU A 170 19.24 17.85 4.25
C GLU A 170 18.58 17.03 5.35
N GLN A 171 18.04 17.68 6.38
CA GLN A 171 17.34 17.00 7.47
C GLN A 171 16.05 16.33 6.97
N ALA A 172 15.32 16.96 6.05
CA ALA A 172 14.16 16.38 5.40
C ALA A 172 14.52 15.11 4.63
N PHE A 173 15.58 15.13 3.82
CA PHE A 173 16.07 13.95 3.11
C PHE A 173 16.56 12.84 4.05
N ARG A 174 17.27 13.19 5.13
CA ARG A 174 17.69 12.22 6.15
C ARG A 174 16.49 11.57 6.82
N LEU A 175 15.43 12.33 7.12
CA LEU A 175 14.18 11.76 7.67
C LEU A 175 13.52 10.80 6.67
N LEU A 176 13.43 11.17 5.39
CA LEU A 176 12.91 10.29 4.33
C LEU A 176 13.73 8.99 4.24
N ALA A 177 15.04 9.10 4.14
CA ALA A 177 15.96 7.95 4.01
C ALA A 177 15.89 7.01 5.22
N SER A 178 15.66 7.54 6.43
CA SER A 178 15.54 6.73 7.64
C SER A 178 14.27 5.87 7.68
N GLY A 179 13.28 6.16 6.84
CA GLY A 179 11.97 5.49 6.86
C GLY A 179 11.17 5.69 8.16
N ARG A 180 11.61 6.59 9.07
CA ARG A 180 10.91 6.84 10.36
C ARG A 180 9.71 7.78 10.23
N HIS A 181 9.63 8.54 9.15
CA HIS A 181 8.51 9.47 8.94
C HIS A 181 7.15 8.76 8.87
N MET A 182 6.11 9.49 9.21
CA MET A 182 4.71 9.12 9.06
C MET A 182 4.01 10.22 8.26
N GLY A 183 3.31 9.85 7.19
CA GLY A 183 2.73 10.80 6.25
C GLY A 183 3.73 11.30 5.22
N LYS A 184 3.72 12.60 4.93
CA LYS A 184 4.60 13.26 3.96
C LYS A 184 5.69 14.07 4.66
N VAL A 185 6.81 14.25 3.97
CA VAL A 185 7.89 15.17 4.32
C VAL A 185 7.96 16.22 3.24
#